data_202f42ef970a20cc2b60f2d3508bb145
#
_entry.id   202f42ef970a20cc2b60f2d3508bb145
#
_cell.length_a   1.000
_cell.length_b   1.000
_cell.length_c   1.000
_cell.angle_alpha   90.00
_cell.angle_beta   90.00
_cell.angle_gamma   90.00
#
_symmetry.space_group_name_H-M   'P 1'
#
loop_
_entity.id
_entity.type
_entity.pdbx_description
1 polymer ?
#
loop_
_entity_poly.entity_id
_entity_poly.type
_entity_poly.pdbx_seq_one_letter_code
_entity_poly.pdbx_strand_id
1 'polypeptide(L)'
;MIDDKHDSNQELIAQGMANIAAPFFLGIPATGAIARTATNIKNGGRTPIAGVVHCVVLLCILVFAAPYAQYIPLATLSAVLFVVAFNMGDWSAFPEMRRLPRSDDTVFMATFLLTVVFGLTLAIEVGMILAAMLFIRRVSQTTKVMLVDKNLETNLAKYSLEGKDIPEGVMIFRIFGALMFGAADKLESILTSMGERPRIAILRMRTVLAMDATALDVLDHLYDKLKAKGVDMIITGAHSQPLHMMQKSGFLEKIGEDRVLENIDAALEKSREILKADEEAKARQQ
;
A
#
# COMPACT_ATOMS: atom_id res chain seq x y z
N MET A 1 6.75 3.05 25.46
CA MET A 1 6.51 3.00 26.92
C MET A 1 7.41 1.98 27.61
N ILE A 2 7.48 0.76 27.14
CA ILE A 2 8.48 -0.24 27.49
C ILE A 2 9.17 -0.57 26.19
N ASP A 3 10.50 -0.61 26.19
CA ASP A 3 11.30 -0.89 24.97
C ASP A 3 11.34 -2.41 24.71
N ASP A 4 10.16 -3.02 24.65
CA ASP A 4 9.97 -4.45 24.43
C ASP A 4 8.95 -4.69 23.31
N LYS A 5 9.22 -5.70 22.47
CA LYS A 5 8.34 -6.10 21.36
C LYS A 5 7.48 -7.27 21.81
N HIS A 6 6.16 -7.06 21.84
CA HIS A 6 5.22 -8.15 22.07
C HIS A 6 4.94 -8.91 20.77
N ASP A 7 4.56 -10.19 20.89
CA ASP A 7 4.07 -10.99 19.78
C ASP A 7 2.57 -10.72 19.59
N SER A 8 2.23 -9.98 18.55
CA SER A 8 0.84 -9.59 18.22
C SER A 8 -0.08 -10.80 17.96
N ASN A 9 0.47 -11.91 17.42
CA ASN A 9 -0.32 -13.11 17.16
C ASN A 9 -0.65 -13.83 18.45
N GLN A 10 0.32 -13.92 19.36
CA GLN A 10 0.14 -14.54 20.66
C GLN A 10 -0.84 -13.74 21.53
N GLU A 11 -0.78 -12.41 21.48
CA GLU A 11 -1.73 -11.51 22.13
C GLU A 11 -3.16 -11.71 21.61
N LEU A 12 -3.37 -11.82 20.31
CA LEU A 12 -4.69 -12.07 19.72
C LEU A 12 -5.25 -13.44 20.13
N ILE A 13 -4.41 -14.47 20.17
CA ILE A 13 -4.80 -15.80 20.67
C ILE A 13 -5.21 -15.73 22.13
N ALA A 14 -4.42 -15.06 22.97
CA ALA A 14 -4.71 -14.90 24.39
C ALA A 14 -6.04 -14.15 24.65
N GLN A 15 -6.31 -13.07 23.90
CA GLN A 15 -7.59 -12.34 23.97
C GLN A 15 -8.76 -13.19 23.48
N GLY A 16 -8.57 -13.97 22.40
CA GLY A 16 -9.56 -14.92 21.92
C GLY A 16 -9.93 -15.97 22.99
N MET A 17 -8.92 -16.57 23.61
CA MET A 17 -9.13 -17.55 24.70
C MET A 17 -9.82 -16.92 25.92
N ALA A 18 -9.42 -15.70 26.31
CA ALA A 18 -10.05 -14.98 27.41
C ALA A 18 -11.54 -14.71 27.12
N ASN A 19 -11.89 -14.33 25.90
CA ASN A 19 -13.26 -14.07 25.50
C ASN A 19 -14.10 -15.35 25.32
N ILE A 20 -13.50 -16.50 25.06
CA ILE A 20 -14.18 -17.79 25.13
C ILE A 20 -14.47 -18.19 26.58
N ALA A 21 -13.53 -17.90 27.48
CA ALA A 21 -13.68 -18.23 28.90
C ALA A 21 -14.65 -17.29 29.64
N ALA A 22 -14.70 -16.01 29.29
CA ALA A 22 -15.50 -14.99 30.00
C ALA A 22 -16.98 -15.35 30.17
N PRO A 23 -17.72 -15.88 29.17
CA PRO A 23 -19.12 -16.25 29.32
C PRO A 23 -19.39 -17.34 30.37
N PHE A 24 -18.46 -18.27 30.59
CA PHE A 24 -18.59 -19.30 31.64
C PHE A 24 -18.63 -18.70 33.06
N PHE A 25 -18.12 -17.47 33.21
CA PHE A 25 -18.17 -16.70 34.44
C PHE A 25 -19.16 -15.55 34.40
N LEU A 26 -20.13 -15.58 33.47
CA LEU A 26 -21.14 -14.53 33.25
C LEU A 26 -20.50 -13.17 32.90
N GLY A 27 -19.28 -13.18 32.35
CA GLY A 27 -18.56 -12.00 31.91
C GLY A 27 -18.99 -11.58 30.50
N ILE A 28 -18.86 -10.28 30.22
CA ILE A 28 -18.99 -9.73 28.89
C ILE A 28 -17.65 -9.81 28.14
N PRO A 29 -17.65 -9.80 26.80
CA PRO A 29 -16.41 -9.73 26.04
C PRO A 29 -15.54 -8.55 26.46
N ALA A 30 -14.24 -8.79 26.56
CA ALA A 30 -13.26 -7.81 27.01
C ALA A 30 -12.07 -7.73 26.04
N THR A 31 -11.40 -6.59 26.07
CA THR A 31 -10.15 -6.36 25.33
C THR A 31 -9.09 -5.76 26.22
N GLY A 32 -7.86 -5.66 25.74
CA GLY A 32 -6.76 -5.03 26.46
C GLY A 32 -7.09 -3.58 26.85
N ALA A 33 -7.00 -3.26 28.13
CA ALA A 33 -7.34 -1.94 28.68
C ALA A 33 -6.17 -0.97 28.49
N ILE A 34 -6.13 -0.20 27.42
CA ILE A 34 -5.03 0.73 27.08
C ILE A 34 -4.74 1.70 28.23
N ALA A 35 -5.76 2.39 28.75
CA ALA A 35 -5.59 3.39 29.83
C ALA A 35 -5.04 2.79 31.10
N ARG A 36 -5.56 1.64 31.52
CA ARG A 36 -5.10 0.94 32.73
C ARG A 36 -3.69 0.40 32.59
N THR A 37 -3.35 -0.15 31.43
CA THR A 37 -2.00 -0.63 31.13
C THR A 37 -1.00 0.51 31.10
N ALA A 38 -1.31 1.64 30.45
CA ALA A 38 -0.46 2.82 30.44
C ALA A 38 -0.23 3.38 31.85
N THR A 39 -1.28 3.43 32.68
CA THR A 39 -1.17 3.87 34.07
C THR A 39 -0.31 2.91 34.88
N ASN A 40 -0.48 1.60 34.71
CA ASN A 40 0.32 0.58 35.39
C ASN A 40 1.80 0.70 35.06
N ILE A 41 2.13 0.88 33.78
CA ILE A 41 3.50 1.07 33.29
C ILE A 41 4.12 2.36 33.88
N LYS A 42 3.38 3.48 33.85
CA LYS A 42 3.83 4.75 34.42
C LYS A 42 4.13 4.63 35.93
N ASN A 43 3.43 3.76 36.64
CA ASN A 43 3.66 3.48 38.05
C ASN A 43 4.64 2.32 38.31
N GLY A 44 5.39 1.88 37.30
CA GLY A 44 6.49 0.92 37.45
C GLY A 44 6.12 -0.55 37.26
N GLY A 45 4.88 -0.86 36.86
CA GLY A 45 4.48 -2.23 36.50
C GLY A 45 5.13 -2.66 35.18
N ARG A 46 5.92 -3.75 35.25
CA ARG A 46 6.66 -4.26 34.05
C ARG A 46 6.37 -5.73 33.73
N THR A 47 5.58 -6.40 34.56
CA THR A 47 5.34 -7.84 34.44
C THR A 47 3.84 -8.15 34.35
N PRO A 48 3.45 -9.27 33.71
CA PRO A 48 2.05 -9.72 33.66
C PRO A 48 1.44 -9.95 35.06
N ILE A 49 2.28 -10.19 36.08
CA ILE A 49 1.86 -10.38 37.47
C ILE A 49 1.10 -9.15 37.97
N ALA A 50 1.48 -7.94 37.57
CA ALA A 50 0.77 -6.73 37.94
C ALA A 50 -0.70 -6.75 37.45
N GLY A 51 -0.96 -7.32 36.27
CA GLY A 51 -2.33 -7.54 35.77
C GLY A 51 -3.12 -8.54 36.61
N VAL A 52 -2.49 -9.65 37.01
CA VAL A 52 -3.13 -10.65 37.88
C VAL A 52 -3.46 -10.04 39.27
N VAL A 53 -2.51 -9.33 39.88
CA VAL A 53 -2.74 -8.62 41.13
C VAL A 53 -3.89 -7.61 41.00
N HIS A 54 -3.94 -6.86 39.91
CA HIS A 54 -5.03 -5.94 39.65
C HIS A 54 -6.40 -6.66 39.61
N CYS A 55 -6.51 -7.80 38.94
CA CYS A 55 -7.73 -8.59 38.91
C CYS A 55 -8.17 -9.09 40.30
N VAL A 56 -7.22 -9.58 41.08
CA VAL A 56 -7.47 -10.04 42.46
C VAL A 56 -7.95 -8.88 43.33
N VAL A 57 -7.27 -7.73 43.26
CA VAL A 57 -7.68 -6.53 44.02
C VAL A 57 -9.09 -6.05 43.62
N LEU A 58 -9.39 -6.04 42.34
CA LEU A 58 -10.73 -5.69 41.89
C LEU A 58 -11.79 -6.67 42.36
N LEU A 59 -11.50 -7.97 42.37
CA LEU A 59 -12.39 -8.98 42.94
C LEU A 59 -12.64 -8.74 44.43
N CYS A 60 -11.58 -8.49 45.20
CA CYS A 60 -11.71 -8.15 46.62
C CYS A 60 -12.54 -6.89 46.85
N ILE A 61 -12.33 -5.84 46.07
CA ILE A 61 -13.13 -4.61 46.14
C ILE A 61 -14.60 -4.91 45.82
N LEU A 62 -14.87 -5.71 44.80
CA LEU A 62 -16.22 -6.06 44.40
C LEU A 62 -16.95 -6.87 45.50
N VAL A 63 -16.26 -7.80 46.14
CA VAL A 63 -16.85 -8.65 47.20
C VAL A 63 -17.06 -7.89 48.53
N PHE A 64 -16.06 -7.08 48.92
CA PHE A 64 -16.05 -6.50 50.27
C PHE A 64 -16.40 -5.01 50.30
N ALA A 65 -16.08 -4.26 49.24
CA ALA A 65 -16.20 -2.82 49.23
C ALA A 65 -17.32 -2.29 48.27
N ALA A 66 -18.01 -3.15 47.52
CA ALA A 66 -19.08 -2.72 46.61
C ALA A 66 -20.16 -1.89 47.29
N PRO A 67 -20.64 -2.19 48.53
CA PRO A 67 -21.64 -1.35 49.19
C PRO A 67 -21.18 0.09 49.46
N TYR A 68 -19.86 0.32 49.56
CA TYR A 68 -19.31 1.65 49.81
C TYR A 68 -19.12 2.44 48.54
N ALA A 69 -19.16 1.81 47.37
CA ALA A 69 -19.01 2.48 46.09
C ALA A 69 -20.13 3.50 45.82
N GLN A 70 -21.31 3.30 46.38
CA GLN A 70 -22.45 4.24 46.29
C GLN A 70 -22.18 5.64 46.87
N TYR A 71 -21.20 5.73 47.80
CA TYR A 71 -20.85 7.01 48.41
C TYR A 71 -19.82 7.81 47.62
N ILE A 72 -19.29 7.25 46.50
CA ILE A 72 -18.34 7.95 45.63
C ILE A 72 -19.11 8.92 44.73
N PRO A 73 -18.89 10.23 44.86
CA PRO A 73 -19.58 11.20 43.98
C PRO A 73 -19.16 11.03 42.52
N LEU A 74 -20.09 11.12 41.59
CA LEU A 74 -19.79 11.09 40.15
C LEU A 74 -18.84 12.20 39.74
N ALA A 75 -18.87 13.35 40.42
CA ALA A 75 -17.95 14.45 40.18
C ALA A 75 -16.47 14.03 40.44
N THR A 76 -16.21 13.22 41.47
CA THR A 76 -14.86 12.70 41.75
C THR A 76 -14.39 11.75 40.66
N LEU A 77 -15.28 10.85 40.19
CA LEU A 77 -14.95 9.94 39.09
C LEU A 77 -14.67 10.72 37.78
N SER A 78 -15.46 11.75 37.50
CA SER A 78 -15.23 12.63 36.34
C SER A 78 -13.89 13.37 36.44
N ALA A 79 -13.54 13.88 37.62
CA ALA A 79 -12.25 14.55 37.82
C ALA A 79 -11.07 13.60 37.61
N VAL A 80 -11.15 12.37 38.12
CA VAL A 80 -10.11 11.34 37.89
C VAL A 80 -9.99 11.03 36.40
N LEU A 81 -11.12 10.83 35.69
CA LEU A 81 -11.10 10.56 34.25
C LEU A 81 -10.48 11.73 33.47
N PHE A 82 -10.79 12.97 33.85
CA PHE A 82 -10.21 14.16 33.23
C PHE A 82 -8.68 14.21 33.37
N VAL A 83 -8.19 13.98 34.58
CA VAL A 83 -6.73 13.94 34.86
C VAL A 83 -6.06 12.79 34.08
N VAL A 84 -6.69 11.61 34.02
CA VAL A 84 -6.17 10.48 33.25
C VAL A 84 -6.13 10.81 31.76
N ALA A 85 -7.20 11.37 31.21
CA ALA A 85 -7.27 11.77 29.79
C ALA A 85 -6.18 12.82 29.46
N PHE A 86 -6.00 13.82 30.31
CA PHE A 86 -4.97 14.85 30.13
C PHE A 86 -3.56 14.25 30.15
N ASN A 87 -3.27 13.34 31.10
CA ASN A 87 -1.97 12.70 31.22
C ASN A 87 -1.69 11.66 30.11
N MET A 88 -2.73 11.13 29.48
CA MET A 88 -2.61 10.19 28.36
C MET A 88 -2.53 10.87 27.00
N GLY A 89 -2.98 12.12 26.91
CA GLY A 89 -2.95 12.87 25.66
C GLY A 89 -1.51 13.06 25.17
N ASP A 90 -1.28 12.75 23.93
CA ASP A 90 -0.03 13.09 23.25
C ASP A 90 -0.14 14.49 22.64
N TRP A 91 0.07 15.48 23.48
CA TRP A 91 -0.02 16.89 23.10
C TRP A 91 1.08 17.31 22.12
N SER A 92 2.17 16.55 22.03
CA SER A 92 3.27 16.78 21.10
C SER A 92 2.88 16.43 19.65
N ALA A 93 1.91 15.56 19.46
CA ALA A 93 1.42 15.17 18.14
C ALA A 93 0.84 16.37 17.36
N PHE A 94 0.18 17.33 18.02
CA PHE A 94 -0.44 18.47 17.35
C PHE A 94 0.54 19.41 16.61
N PRO A 95 1.69 19.82 17.19
CA PRO A 95 2.70 20.57 16.46
C PRO A 95 3.38 19.76 15.37
N GLU A 96 3.57 18.44 15.58
CA GLU A 96 4.21 17.56 14.60
C GLU A 96 3.36 17.36 13.35
N MET A 97 2.03 17.39 13.47
CA MET A 97 1.09 17.29 12.34
C MET A 97 1.39 18.32 11.25
N ARG A 98 1.80 19.54 11.58
CA ARG A 98 2.16 20.56 10.59
C ARG A 98 3.31 20.16 9.68
N ARG A 99 4.08 19.14 10.04
CA ARG A 99 5.19 18.58 9.24
C ARG A 99 4.75 17.43 8.35
N LEU A 100 3.56 16.90 8.57
CA LEU A 100 3.02 15.79 7.79
C LEU A 100 2.43 16.27 6.46
N PRO A 101 2.31 15.40 5.46
CA PRO A 101 1.54 15.69 4.25
C PRO A 101 0.09 16.04 4.60
N ARG A 102 -0.48 17.02 3.91
CA ARG A 102 -1.86 17.49 4.15
C ARG A 102 -2.91 16.37 4.13
N SER A 103 -2.67 15.30 3.40
CA SER A 103 -3.55 14.13 3.35
C SER A 103 -3.63 13.40 4.69
N ASP A 104 -2.49 13.23 5.36
CA ASP A 104 -2.40 12.50 6.64
C ASP A 104 -2.98 13.35 7.78
N ASP A 105 -2.75 14.64 7.73
CA ASP A 105 -3.35 15.63 8.62
C ASP A 105 -4.90 15.61 8.53
N THR A 106 -5.44 15.54 7.32
CA THR A 106 -6.90 15.45 7.12
C THR A 106 -7.49 14.17 7.73
N VAL A 107 -6.83 13.03 7.57
CA VAL A 107 -7.29 11.76 8.19
C VAL A 107 -7.26 11.86 9.70
N PHE A 108 -6.16 12.37 10.25
CA PHE A 108 -6.02 12.52 11.70
C PHE A 108 -7.11 13.43 12.28
N MET A 109 -7.32 14.62 11.70
CA MET A 109 -8.34 15.55 12.17
C MET A 109 -9.75 15.00 12.02
N ALA A 110 -10.05 14.37 10.89
CA ALA A 110 -11.36 13.74 10.68
C ALA A 110 -11.62 12.64 11.72
N THR A 111 -10.64 11.74 11.93
CA THR A 111 -10.75 10.65 12.90
C THR A 111 -10.88 11.19 14.33
N PHE A 112 -10.09 12.22 14.67
CA PHE A 112 -10.15 12.87 15.98
C PHE A 112 -11.53 13.48 16.25
N LEU A 113 -12.06 14.28 15.31
CA LEU A 113 -13.37 14.91 15.44
C LEU A 113 -14.49 13.87 15.50
N LEU A 114 -14.44 12.84 14.66
CA LEU A 114 -15.41 11.74 14.69
C LEU A 114 -15.37 10.99 16.02
N THR A 115 -14.18 10.77 16.58
CA THR A 115 -14.04 10.13 17.91
C THR A 115 -14.71 10.94 19.00
N VAL A 116 -14.52 12.26 19.00
CA VAL A 116 -15.07 13.15 20.02
C VAL A 116 -16.61 13.26 19.91
N VAL A 117 -17.15 13.33 18.68
CA VAL A 117 -18.58 13.61 18.44
C VAL A 117 -19.41 12.32 18.42
N PHE A 118 -18.91 11.28 17.75
CA PHE A 118 -19.66 10.05 17.45
C PHE A 118 -19.15 8.81 18.18
N GLY A 119 -18.00 8.93 18.84
CA GLY A 119 -17.37 7.82 19.55
C GLY A 119 -16.37 7.03 18.71
N LEU A 120 -15.69 6.10 19.39
CA LEU A 120 -14.53 5.40 18.85
C LEU A 120 -14.86 4.48 17.68
N THR A 121 -15.98 3.75 17.74
CA THR A 121 -16.34 2.73 16.73
C THR A 121 -16.49 3.34 15.36
N LEU A 122 -17.34 4.35 15.22
CA LEU A 122 -17.58 5.03 13.96
C LEU A 122 -16.30 5.74 13.44
N ALA A 123 -15.52 6.31 14.35
CA ALA A 123 -14.27 6.97 13.98
C ALA A 123 -13.25 6.01 13.38
N ILE A 124 -13.14 4.79 13.91
CA ILE A 124 -12.26 3.76 13.37
C ILE A 124 -12.74 3.30 11.99
N GLU A 125 -14.02 3.02 11.82
CA GLU A 125 -14.60 2.59 10.54
C GLU A 125 -14.35 3.63 9.44
N VAL A 126 -14.77 4.86 9.67
CA VAL A 126 -14.62 5.96 8.71
C VAL A 126 -13.14 6.31 8.50
N GLY A 127 -12.35 6.35 9.57
CA GLY A 127 -10.92 6.63 9.52
C GLY A 127 -10.14 5.59 8.69
N MET A 128 -10.50 4.31 8.84
CA MET A 128 -9.87 3.22 8.07
C MET A 128 -10.23 3.33 6.58
N ILE A 129 -11.49 3.59 6.26
CA ILE A 129 -11.93 3.79 4.86
C ILE A 129 -11.20 4.98 4.24
N LEU A 130 -11.14 6.11 4.95
CA LEU A 130 -10.46 7.31 4.47
C LEU A 130 -8.96 7.09 4.27
N ALA A 131 -8.30 6.43 5.21
CA ALA A 131 -6.88 6.06 5.12
C ALA A 131 -6.61 5.13 3.93
N ALA A 132 -7.48 4.12 3.71
CA ALA A 132 -7.37 3.22 2.57
C ALA A 132 -7.54 3.96 1.23
N MET A 133 -8.53 4.86 1.12
CA MET A 133 -8.73 5.67 -0.09
C MET A 133 -7.53 6.57 -0.39
N LEU A 134 -6.97 7.23 0.63
CA LEU A 134 -5.78 8.06 0.46
C LEU A 134 -4.53 7.26 0.13
N PHE A 135 -4.39 6.07 0.70
CA PHE A 135 -3.32 5.15 0.35
C PHE A 135 -3.41 4.73 -1.13
N ILE A 136 -4.59 4.31 -1.60
CA ILE A 136 -4.83 3.96 -3.00
C ILE A 136 -4.48 5.14 -3.92
N ARG A 137 -4.95 6.35 -3.59
CA ARG A 137 -4.62 7.56 -4.35
C ARG A 137 -3.12 7.83 -4.38
N ARG A 138 -2.41 7.68 -3.26
CA ARG A 138 -0.96 7.87 -3.18
C ARG A 138 -0.20 6.87 -4.05
N VAL A 139 -0.57 5.59 -4.00
CA VAL A 139 0.00 4.54 -4.85
C VAL A 139 -0.20 4.87 -6.33
N SER A 140 -1.42 5.25 -6.74
CA SER A 140 -1.71 5.64 -8.12
C SER A 140 -0.90 6.87 -8.58
N GLN A 141 -0.62 7.83 -7.71
CA GLN A 141 0.17 9.03 -8.03
C GLN A 141 1.67 8.75 -8.14
N THR A 142 2.20 7.74 -7.44
CA THR A 142 3.61 7.38 -7.49
C THR A 142 3.99 6.64 -8.77
N THR A 143 3.00 6.05 -9.46
CA THR A 143 3.24 5.39 -10.75
C THR A 143 3.46 6.42 -11.84
N LYS A 144 4.62 6.37 -12.47
CA LYS A 144 5.01 7.23 -13.58
C LYS A 144 5.37 6.37 -14.78
N VAL A 145 4.90 6.79 -15.96
CA VAL A 145 5.34 6.25 -17.23
C VAL A 145 6.16 7.34 -17.91
N MET A 146 7.35 7.00 -18.34
CA MET A 146 8.27 7.92 -19.03
C MET A 146 8.69 7.33 -20.37
N LEU A 147 8.63 8.15 -21.42
CA LEU A 147 9.33 7.85 -22.66
C LEU A 147 10.83 8.08 -22.43
N VAL A 148 11.64 7.13 -22.81
CA VAL A 148 13.11 7.27 -22.78
C VAL A 148 13.56 7.81 -24.12
N ASP A 149 13.82 9.12 -24.19
CA ASP A 149 14.41 9.77 -25.35
C ASP A 149 15.92 9.86 -25.21
N LYS A 150 16.64 9.77 -26.34
CA LYS A 150 18.11 9.94 -26.42
C LYS A 150 18.60 11.28 -25.84
N ASN A 151 17.75 12.30 -25.82
CA ASN A 151 18.11 13.69 -25.46
C ASN A 151 17.66 14.12 -24.06
N LEU A 152 16.95 13.28 -23.30
CA LEU A 152 16.49 13.63 -21.95
C LEU A 152 17.47 13.14 -20.89
N GLU A 153 18.63 13.80 -20.79
CA GLU A 153 19.54 13.74 -19.65
C GLU A 153 18.89 14.42 -18.43
N THR A 154 17.93 13.76 -17.82
CA THR A 154 17.45 14.18 -16.51
C THR A 154 18.12 13.34 -15.43
N ASN A 155 18.46 13.93 -14.30
CA ASN A 155 19.20 13.46 -13.12
C ASN A 155 18.92 12.06 -12.53
N LEU A 156 18.36 11.16 -13.30
CA LEU A 156 18.18 9.73 -13.03
C LEU A 156 19.23 8.88 -13.76
N ALA A 157 20.39 9.44 -14.07
CA ALA A 157 21.50 8.87 -14.82
C ALA A 157 21.98 7.48 -14.35
N LYS A 158 21.67 7.07 -13.14
CA LYS A 158 22.04 5.76 -12.59
C LYS A 158 21.33 4.56 -13.25
N TYR A 159 20.34 4.84 -14.14
CA TYR A 159 19.55 3.82 -14.83
C TYR A 159 19.37 4.13 -16.32
N SER A 160 20.26 4.94 -16.88
CA SER A 160 20.19 5.38 -18.27
C SER A 160 20.48 4.21 -19.22
N LEU A 161 19.98 4.37 -20.44
CA LEU A 161 20.37 3.54 -21.58
C LEU A 161 21.71 4.01 -22.16
N GLU A 162 22.58 4.63 -21.34
CA GLU A 162 23.86 5.16 -21.74
C GLU A 162 24.66 4.14 -22.55
N GLY A 163 25.02 4.52 -23.74
CA GLY A 163 25.82 3.72 -24.66
C GLY A 163 25.06 2.63 -25.43
N LYS A 164 23.72 2.55 -25.32
CA LYS A 164 22.94 1.58 -26.11
C LYS A 164 22.41 2.22 -27.38
N ASP A 165 22.69 1.58 -28.49
CA ASP A 165 22.18 1.98 -29.79
C ASP A 165 20.74 1.52 -29.97
N ILE A 166 19.80 2.50 -29.97
CA ILE A 166 18.37 2.27 -30.16
C ILE A 166 18.08 2.40 -31.67
N PRO A 167 17.57 1.35 -32.32
CA PRO A 167 17.23 1.39 -33.74
C PRO A 167 16.15 2.44 -34.04
N GLU A 168 16.16 3.00 -35.25
CA GLU A 168 15.11 3.89 -35.69
C GLU A 168 13.74 3.17 -35.73
N GLY A 169 12.69 3.85 -35.27
CA GLY A 169 11.36 3.27 -35.17
C GLY A 169 11.09 2.45 -33.90
N VAL A 170 12.07 2.34 -32.97
CA VAL A 170 11.89 1.72 -31.66
C VAL A 170 11.69 2.79 -30.60
N MET A 171 10.61 2.69 -29.82
CA MET A 171 10.37 3.54 -28.66
C MET A 171 10.37 2.72 -27.37
N ILE A 172 11.00 3.25 -26.34
CA ILE A 172 11.14 2.57 -25.03
C ILE A 172 10.35 3.34 -23.99
N PHE A 173 9.39 2.66 -23.37
CA PHE A 173 8.56 3.18 -22.29
C PHE A 173 9.00 2.55 -20.97
N ARG A 174 9.36 3.37 -20.03
CA ARG A 174 9.72 2.93 -18.69
C ARG A 174 8.58 3.18 -17.72
N ILE A 175 8.15 2.12 -17.06
CA ILE A 175 7.09 2.16 -16.07
C ILE A 175 7.73 2.10 -14.68
N PHE A 176 7.38 3.05 -13.80
CA PHE A 176 7.85 3.13 -12.43
C PHE A 176 6.68 2.91 -11.46
N GLY A 177 6.93 2.15 -10.40
CA GLY A 177 5.97 1.93 -9.34
C GLY A 177 5.05 0.74 -9.58
N ALA A 178 3.94 0.66 -8.85
CA ALA A 178 2.96 -0.41 -9.01
C ALA A 178 2.02 -0.10 -10.18
N LEU A 179 1.88 -1.01 -11.11
CA LEU A 179 0.93 -0.86 -12.23
C LEU A 179 -0.47 -1.27 -11.75
N MET A 180 -1.19 -0.32 -11.15
CA MET A 180 -2.47 -0.50 -10.48
C MET A 180 -3.37 0.73 -10.67
N PHE A 181 -4.68 0.59 -10.58
CA PHE A 181 -5.67 1.68 -10.47
C PHE A 181 -5.44 2.88 -11.39
N GLY A 182 -5.64 2.72 -12.69
CA GLY A 182 -5.56 3.84 -13.66
C GLY A 182 -4.13 4.29 -14.03
N ALA A 183 -3.11 3.64 -13.50
CA ALA A 183 -1.73 3.87 -13.94
C ALA A 183 -1.50 3.36 -15.37
N ALA A 184 -2.25 2.36 -15.76
CA ALA A 184 -2.26 1.80 -17.11
C ALA A 184 -2.89 2.76 -18.12
N ASP A 185 -3.92 3.54 -17.74
CA ASP A 185 -4.51 4.58 -18.59
C ASP A 185 -3.49 5.66 -18.99
N LYS A 186 -2.53 5.95 -18.09
CA LYS A 186 -1.42 6.87 -18.40
C LYS A 186 -0.52 6.33 -19.50
N LEU A 187 -0.26 5.02 -19.50
CA LEU A 187 0.52 4.37 -20.54
C LEU A 187 -0.19 4.46 -21.89
N GLU A 188 -1.48 4.16 -21.91
CA GLU A 188 -2.32 4.27 -23.11
C GLU A 188 -2.38 5.71 -23.63
N SER A 189 -2.57 6.69 -22.74
CA SER A 189 -2.64 8.10 -23.13
C SER A 189 -1.34 8.61 -23.75
N ILE A 190 -0.19 8.20 -23.23
CA ILE A 190 1.12 8.56 -23.76
C ILE A 190 1.31 7.94 -25.16
N LEU A 191 1.02 6.66 -25.31
CA LEU A 191 1.16 5.96 -26.60
C LEU A 191 0.20 6.46 -27.67
N THR A 192 -0.98 6.93 -27.29
CA THR A 192 -1.97 7.48 -28.24
C THR A 192 -1.75 8.95 -28.59
N SER A 193 -1.12 9.73 -27.71
CA SER A 193 -0.83 11.16 -27.93
C SER A 193 0.41 11.42 -28.79
N MET A 194 1.19 10.39 -29.10
CA MET A 194 2.41 10.55 -29.90
C MET A 194 2.09 10.81 -31.38
N GLY A 195 2.65 11.88 -31.94
CA GLY A 195 2.52 12.23 -33.35
C GLY A 195 3.26 11.26 -34.27
N GLU A 196 4.39 10.73 -33.88
CA GLU A 196 5.16 9.70 -34.59
C GLU A 196 4.84 8.32 -34.04
N ARG A 197 4.43 7.41 -34.94
CA ARG A 197 4.11 6.04 -34.56
C ARG A 197 5.37 5.20 -34.58
N PRO A 198 5.78 4.58 -33.46
CA PRO A 198 6.86 3.64 -33.49
C PRO A 198 6.46 2.40 -34.29
N ARG A 199 7.43 1.69 -34.83
CA ARG A 199 7.24 0.32 -35.35
C ARG A 199 7.24 -0.69 -34.22
N ILE A 200 8.05 -0.45 -33.18
CA ILE A 200 8.19 -1.33 -32.01
C ILE A 200 8.11 -0.48 -30.75
N ALA A 201 7.23 -0.90 -29.83
CA ALA A 201 7.09 -0.32 -28.48
C ALA A 201 7.66 -1.28 -27.44
N ILE A 202 8.74 -0.91 -26.78
CA ILE A 202 9.34 -1.70 -25.70
C ILE A 202 8.82 -1.16 -24.36
N LEU A 203 8.11 -2.00 -23.59
CA LEU A 203 7.64 -1.69 -22.23
C LEU A 203 8.64 -2.24 -21.21
N ARG A 204 9.39 -1.35 -20.55
CA ARG A 204 10.34 -1.74 -19.53
C ARG A 204 9.69 -1.76 -18.16
N MET A 205 9.53 -2.97 -17.58
CA MET A 205 8.80 -3.23 -16.34
C MET A 205 9.70 -3.55 -15.14
N ARG A 206 11.02 -3.35 -15.25
CA ARG A 206 11.99 -3.68 -14.19
C ARG A 206 11.72 -3.03 -12.83
N THR A 207 10.97 -1.94 -12.81
CA THR A 207 10.59 -1.22 -11.59
C THR A 207 9.12 -1.43 -11.21
N VAL A 208 8.41 -2.32 -11.91
CA VAL A 208 7.05 -2.71 -11.60
C VAL A 208 7.07 -3.93 -10.70
N LEU A 209 6.84 -3.71 -9.40
CA LEU A 209 6.85 -4.78 -8.40
C LEU A 209 5.52 -5.49 -8.26
N ALA A 210 4.43 -4.80 -8.60
CA ALA A 210 3.07 -5.33 -8.48
C ALA A 210 2.19 -4.83 -9.63
N MET A 211 1.30 -5.71 -10.09
CA MET A 211 0.28 -5.44 -11.11
C MET A 211 -1.04 -6.05 -10.64
N ASP A 212 -2.15 -5.32 -10.84
CA ASP A 212 -3.50 -5.83 -10.56
C ASP A 212 -4.21 -6.31 -11.85
N ALA A 213 -5.39 -6.88 -11.68
CA ALA A 213 -6.18 -7.37 -12.80
C ALA A 213 -6.60 -6.25 -13.76
N THR A 214 -6.90 -5.06 -13.24
CA THR A 214 -7.28 -3.89 -14.05
C THR A 214 -6.13 -3.44 -14.94
N ALA A 215 -4.93 -3.40 -14.39
CA ALA A 215 -3.73 -3.04 -15.15
C ALA A 215 -3.39 -4.07 -16.23
N LEU A 216 -3.63 -5.35 -15.94
CA LEU A 216 -3.46 -6.41 -16.92
C LEU A 216 -4.46 -6.29 -18.08
N ASP A 217 -5.72 -5.99 -17.79
CA ASP A 217 -6.76 -5.75 -18.78
C ASP A 217 -6.41 -4.56 -19.71
N VAL A 218 -5.97 -3.46 -19.12
CA VAL A 218 -5.50 -2.29 -19.93
C VAL A 218 -4.27 -2.65 -20.77
N LEU A 219 -3.35 -3.46 -20.24
CA LEU A 219 -2.18 -3.93 -20.99
C LEU A 219 -2.58 -4.80 -22.18
N ASP A 220 -3.58 -5.66 -21.99
CA ASP A 220 -4.15 -6.50 -23.03
C ASP A 220 -4.82 -5.68 -24.14
N HIS A 221 -5.67 -4.75 -23.76
CA HIS A 221 -6.29 -3.80 -24.70
C HIS A 221 -5.27 -2.94 -25.45
N LEU A 222 -4.22 -2.51 -24.75
CA LEU A 222 -3.13 -1.75 -25.37
C LEU A 222 -2.40 -2.59 -26.41
N TYR A 223 -2.13 -3.86 -26.12
CA TYR A 223 -1.52 -4.78 -27.08
C TYR A 223 -2.38 -4.89 -28.36
N ASP A 224 -3.69 -5.09 -28.22
CA ASP A 224 -4.60 -5.19 -29.35
C ASP A 224 -4.63 -3.89 -30.18
N LYS A 225 -4.66 -2.74 -29.51
CA LYS A 225 -4.60 -1.43 -30.18
C LYS A 225 -3.28 -1.20 -30.93
N LEU A 226 -2.15 -1.57 -30.35
CA LEU A 226 -0.85 -1.44 -30.99
C LEU A 226 -0.75 -2.37 -32.18
N LYS A 227 -1.17 -3.61 -32.03
CA LYS A 227 -1.20 -4.62 -33.09
C LYS A 227 -2.08 -4.19 -34.28
N ALA A 228 -3.26 -3.64 -33.98
CA ALA A 228 -4.16 -3.09 -35.03
C ALA A 228 -3.55 -1.90 -35.81
N LYS A 229 -2.59 -1.19 -35.17
CA LYS A 229 -1.85 -0.08 -35.80
C LYS A 229 -0.54 -0.52 -36.46
N GLY A 230 -0.22 -1.83 -36.46
CA GLY A 230 1.01 -2.36 -37.03
C GLY A 230 2.24 -2.07 -36.14
N VAL A 231 2.04 -1.86 -34.86
CA VAL A 231 3.11 -1.63 -33.89
C VAL A 231 3.33 -2.92 -33.07
N ASP A 232 4.54 -3.44 -33.10
CA ASP A 232 4.92 -4.59 -32.28
C ASP A 232 5.22 -4.18 -30.85
N MET A 233 4.76 -4.99 -29.88
CA MET A 233 5.00 -4.75 -28.46
C MET A 233 5.97 -5.78 -27.89
N ILE A 234 6.96 -5.32 -27.17
CA ILE A 234 7.94 -6.15 -26.43
C ILE A 234 7.91 -5.73 -24.96
N ILE A 235 7.88 -6.68 -24.06
CA ILE A 235 7.96 -6.45 -22.61
C ILE A 235 9.33 -6.90 -22.11
N THR A 236 9.93 -6.10 -21.22
CA THR A 236 11.24 -6.45 -20.68
C THR A 236 11.35 -6.20 -19.17
N GLY A 237 12.04 -7.12 -18.49
CA GLY A 237 12.35 -6.99 -17.08
C GLY A 237 11.15 -7.14 -16.14
N ALA A 238 10.12 -7.89 -16.51
CA ALA A 238 9.00 -8.16 -15.63
C ALA A 238 9.44 -9.00 -14.41
N HIS A 239 9.07 -8.56 -13.20
CA HIS A 239 9.28 -9.32 -11.98
C HIS A 239 8.32 -10.51 -11.86
N SER A 240 8.58 -11.39 -10.89
CA SER A 240 7.84 -12.64 -10.69
C SER A 240 6.33 -12.45 -10.59
N GLN A 241 5.85 -11.42 -9.85
CA GLN A 241 4.41 -11.21 -9.66
C GLN A 241 3.72 -10.72 -10.96
N PRO A 242 4.17 -9.67 -11.68
CA PRO A 242 3.62 -9.31 -12.97
C PRO A 242 3.71 -10.44 -14.01
N LEU A 243 4.83 -11.16 -14.04
CA LEU A 243 5.01 -12.29 -14.96
C LEU A 243 4.01 -13.40 -14.69
N HIS A 244 3.81 -13.77 -13.42
CA HIS A 244 2.81 -14.78 -13.02
C HIS A 244 1.38 -14.35 -13.38
N MET A 245 1.06 -13.07 -13.22
CA MET A 245 -0.25 -12.53 -13.62
C MET A 245 -0.47 -12.62 -15.13
N MET A 246 0.51 -12.25 -15.94
CA MET A 246 0.46 -12.35 -17.41
C MET A 246 0.34 -13.81 -17.87
N GLN A 247 1.05 -14.72 -17.21
CA GLN A 247 0.98 -16.16 -17.50
C GLN A 247 -0.40 -16.73 -17.17
N LYS A 248 -0.91 -16.46 -15.98
CA LYS A 248 -2.20 -16.99 -15.51
C LYS A 248 -3.38 -16.50 -16.34
N SER A 249 -3.28 -15.30 -16.91
CA SER A 249 -4.34 -14.71 -17.77
C SER A 249 -4.31 -15.18 -19.22
N GLY A 250 -3.27 -15.89 -19.66
CA GLY A 250 -3.06 -16.22 -21.07
C GLY A 250 -2.46 -15.09 -21.89
N PHE A 251 -2.17 -13.93 -21.29
CA PHE A 251 -1.60 -12.79 -22.00
C PHE A 251 -0.20 -13.10 -22.54
N LEU A 252 0.57 -13.92 -21.84
CA LEU A 252 1.90 -14.37 -22.27
C LEU A 252 1.83 -15.15 -23.59
N GLU A 253 0.84 -16.05 -23.73
CA GLU A 253 0.58 -16.81 -24.95
C GLU A 253 0.12 -15.88 -26.09
N LYS A 254 -0.72 -14.88 -25.78
CA LYS A 254 -1.27 -13.92 -26.73
C LYS A 254 -0.19 -13.02 -27.34
N ILE A 255 0.74 -12.50 -26.52
CA ILE A 255 1.84 -11.65 -26.99
C ILE A 255 2.95 -12.44 -27.66
N GLY A 256 3.16 -13.71 -27.24
CA GLY A 256 4.27 -14.56 -27.58
C GLY A 256 5.38 -14.52 -26.50
N GLU A 257 5.80 -15.71 -26.04
CA GLU A 257 6.85 -15.82 -25.00
C GLU A 257 8.18 -15.19 -25.45
N ASP A 258 8.47 -15.23 -26.73
CA ASP A 258 9.68 -14.63 -27.35
C ASP A 258 9.67 -13.09 -27.33
N ARG A 259 8.54 -12.46 -26.95
CA ARG A 259 8.39 -11.00 -26.81
C ARG A 259 8.42 -10.53 -25.34
N VAL A 260 8.53 -11.44 -24.39
CA VAL A 260 8.70 -11.12 -22.96
C VAL A 260 10.12 -11.51 -22.54
N LEU A 261 11.00 -10.51 -22.44
CA LEU A 261 12.42 -10.70 -22.33
C LEU A 261 12.98 -10.24 -20.97
N GLU A 262 14.05 -10.85 -20.53
CA GLU A 262 14.63 -10.63 -19.21
C GLU A 262 15.26 -9.23 -19.06
N ASN A 263 15.90 -8.74 -20.12
CA ASN A 263 16.62 -7.50 -20.09
C ASN A 263 16.47 -6.67 -21.37
N ILE A 264 16.88 -5.42 -21.29
CA ILE A 264 16.74 -4.46 -22.40
C ILE A 264 17.62 -4.80 -23.60
N ASP A 265 18.75 -5.49 -23.40
CA ASP A 265 19.68 -5.85 -24.47
C ASP A 265 19.03 -6.88 -25.39
N ALA A 266 18.46 -7.92 -24.81
CA ALA A 266 17.69 -8.92 -25.56
C ALA A 266 16.49 -8.29 -26.27
N ALA A 267 15.82 -7.30 -25.67
CA ALA A 267 14.71 -6.60 -26.30
C ALA A 267 15.17 -5.75 -27.52
N LEU A 268 16.31 -5.11 -27.42
CA LEU A 268 16.90 -4.36 -28.55
C LEU A 268 17.38 -5.28 -29.67
N GLU A 269 17.95 -6.43 -29.33
CA GLU A 269 18.35 -7.44 -30.30
C GLU A 269 17.14 -7.99 -31.05
N LYS A 270 16.08 -8.38 -30.31
CA LYS A 270 14.81 -8.83 -30.88
C LYS A 270 14.16 -7.76 -31.77
N SER A 271 14.26 -6.50 -31.36
CA SER A 271 13.76 -5.38 -32.16
C SER A 271 14.50 -5.25 -33.50
N ARG A 272 15.81 -5.45 -33.52
CA ARG A 272 16.61 -5.44 -34.77
C ARG A 272 16.22 -6.61 -35.68
N GLU A 273 15.95 -7.80 -35.13
CA GLU A 273 15.49 -8.96 -35.90
C GLU A 273 14.13 -8.66 -36.58
N ILE A 274 13.16 -8.12 -35.85
CA ILE A 274 11.84 -7.79 -36.36
C ILE A 274 11.93 -6.73 -37.47
N LEU A 275 12.70 -5.66 -37.26
CA LEU A 275 12.87 -4.60 -38.24
C LEU A 275 13.51 -5.10 -39.55
N LYS A 276 14.53 -5.98 -39.46
CA LYS A 276 15.18 -6.60 -40.63
C LYS A 276 14.20 -7.49 -41.41
N ALA A 277 13.43 -8.32 -40.69
CA ALA A 277 12.43 -9.17 -41.33
C ALA A 277 11.35 -8.36 -42.06
N ASP A 278 10.92 -7.24 -41.48
CA ASP A 278 9.98 -6.31 -42.12
C ASP A 278 10.54 -5.64 -43.39
N GLU A 279 11.82 -5.25 -43.36
CA GLU A 279 12.49 -4.67 -44.54
C GLU A 279 12.66 -5.68 -45.66
N GLU A 280 13.06 -6.91 -45.36
CA GLU A 280 13.14 -7.99 -46.31
C GLU A 280 11.78 -8.37 -46.92
N ALA A 281 10.72 -8.37 -46.10
CA ALA A 281 9.36 -8.62 -46.58
C ALA A 281 8.87 -7.52 -47.56
N LYS A 282 9.19 -6.26 -47.27
CA LYS A 282 8.87 -5.13 -48.16
C LYS A 282 9.68 -5.16 -49.44
N ALA A 283 10.95 -5.54 -49.41
CA ALA A 283 11.80 -5.67 -50.57
C ALA A 283 11.36 -6.82 -51.53
N ARG A 284 10.70 -7.86 -51.00
CA ARG A 284 10.12 -8.95 -51.82
C ARG A 284 8.79 -8.61 -52.47
N GLN A 285 8.11 -7.55 -52.01
CA GLN A 285 6.83 -7.09 -52.55
C GLN A 285 6.96 -5.96 -53.58
N GLN A 286 8.16 -5.40 -53.75
CA GLN A 286 8.54 -4.48 -54.81
C GLN A 286 9.24 -5.22 -55.96
#